data_96896b59d84bc59ceffd9fa18642af5e
#
_entry.id   96896b59d84bc59ceffd9fa18642af5e
#
_cell.length_a   1.000
_cell.length_b   1.000
_cell.length_c   1.000
_cell.angle_alpha   90.00
_cell.angle_beta   90.00
_cell.angle_gamma   90.00
#
_symmetry.space_group_name_H-M   'P 1'
#
loop_
_entity.id
_entity.type
_entity.pdbx_description
1 polymer ?
#
loop_
_entity_poly.entity_id
_entity_poly.type
_entity_poly.pdbx_seq_one_letter_code
_entity_poly.pdbx_strand_id
1 'polypeptide(L)'
;FAIRRQRQMCIRDRRMIDWFVTKYSRVKTLQYNVDGKPFAVYSNYKSQLKAYSKKQMDPFCRRDRIVLRKHGSELTTTIGQMNFFRWAIENRILKYIYDHYDDLETEMKNENKQKTNLSRKKNGSNQKRSFSRTNTSMMVTFD
;
A
#
# COMPACT_ATOMS: atom_id res chain seq x y z
N PHE A 1 -16.24 14.86 -1.85
CA PHE A 1 -15.05 14.84 -2.72
C PHE A 1 -14.17 13.62 -2.49
N ALA A 2 -13.77 13.36 -1.24
CA ALA A 2 -13.02 12.18 -0.85
C ALA A 2 -13.74 10.87 -1.18
N ILE A 3 -15.04 10.81 -0.94
CA ILE A 3 -15.90 9.66 -1.22
C ILE A 3 -15.95 9.34 -2.73
N ARG A 4 -16.04 10.36 -3.57
CA ARG A 4 -16.08 10.18 -5.03
C ARG A 4 -14.76 9.63 -5.56
N ARG A 5 -13.64 10.12 -5.09
CA ARG A 5 -12.30 9.63 -5.44
C ARG A 5 -12.08 8.19 -4.98
N GLN A 6 -12.53 7.87 -3.78
CA GLN A 6 -12.42 6.54 -3.21
C GLN A 6 -13.18 5.48 -4.03
N ARG A 7 -14.33 5.83 -4.59
CA ARG A 7 -15.09 4.94 -5.48
C ARG A 7 -14.36 4.60 -6.77
N GLN A 8 -13.63 5.56 -7.32
CA GLN A 8 -12.95 5.40 -8.62
C GLN A 8 -11.62 4.67 -8.50
N MET A 9 -11.14 4.44 -7.27
CA MET A 9 -9.87 3.77 -7.05
C MET A 9 -9.98 2.26 -7.06
N CYS A 10 -9.25 1.63 -8.00
CA CYS A 10 -9.08 0.18 -8.01
C CYS A 10 -8.06 -0.28 -6.94
N ILE A 11 -8.00 -1.59 -6.69
CA ILE A 11 -7.06 -2.19 -5.74
C ILE A 11 -5.60 -1.86 -6.09
N ARG A 12 -5.29 -1.81 -7.37
CA ARG A 12 -3.95 -1.47 -7.87
C ARG A 12 -3.52 -0.06 -7.43
N ASP A 13 -4.42 0.90 -7.57
CA ASP A 13 -4.14 2.28 -7.18
C ASP A 13 -3.98 2.42 -5.67
N ARG A 14 -4.79 1.70 -4.89
CA ARG A 14 -4.65 1.65 -3.43
C ARG A 14 -3.31 1.07 -3.00
N ARG A 15 -2.84 0.02 -3.65
CA ARG A 15 -1.51 -0.56 -3.42
C ARG A 15 -0.41 0.42 -3.75
N MET A 16 -0.55 1.18 -4.82
CA MET A 16 0.41 2.21 -5.18
C MET A 16 0.49 3.31 -4.14
N ILE A 17 -0.64 3.79 -3.65
CA ILE A 17 -0.69 4.81 -2.60
C ILE A 17 -0.06 4.29 -1.31
N ASP A 18 -0.39 3.09 -0.89
CA ASP A 18 0.19 2.47 0.30
C ASP A 18 1.71 2.32 0.17
N TRP A 19 2.18 1.79 -0.94
CA TRP A 19 3.61 1.68 -1.24
C TRP A 19 4.30 3.04 -1.27
N PHE A 20 3.70 4.02 -1.90
CA PHE A 20 4.22 5.38 -1.98
C PHE A 20 4.41 6.00 -0.59
N VAL A 21 3.40 5.93 0.24
CA VAL A 21 3.42 6.54 1.57
C VAL A 21 4.35 5.80 2.54
N THR A 22 4.38 4.48 2.51
CA THR A 22 5.11 3.67 3.47
C THR A 22 6.56 3.40 3.07
N LYS A 23 6.83 3.24 1.79
CA LYS A 23 8.14 2.81 1.28
C LYS A 23 8.85 3.85 0.45
N TYR A 24 8.26 4.28 -0.64
CA TYR A 24 8.86 5.22 -1.56
C TYR A 24 9.25 6.54 -0.89
N SER A 25 8.34 7.13 -0.14
CA SER A 25 8.58 8.38 0.57
C SER A 25 9.68 8.28 1.64
N ARG A 26 9.82 7.10 2.24
CA ARG A 26 10.87 6.82 3.22
C ARG A 26 12.23 6.71 2.56
N VAL A 27 12.34 5.89 1.52
CA VAL A 27 13.61 5.63 0.82
C VAL A 27 14.12 6.89 0.10
N LYS A 28 13.24 7.61 -0.55
CA LYS A 28 13.57 8.85 -1.27
C LYS A 28 13.63 10.08 -0.37
N THR A 29 13.27 9.95 0.88
CA THR A 29 13.15 11.09 1.84
C THR A 29 12.32 12.22 1.21
N LEU A 30 11.16 11.86 0.68
CA LEU A 30 10.35 12.74 -0.17
C LEU A 30 9.76 13.91 0.61
N GLN A 31 10.03 15.11 0.12
CA GLN A 31 9.47 16.35 0.63
C GLN A 31 8.99 17.22 -0.53
N TYR A 32 7.88 17.89 -0.34
CA TYR A 32 7.37 18.90 -1.27
C TYR A 32 6.60 19.97 -0.52
N ASN A 33 6.32 21.07 -1.17
CA ASN A 33 5.61 22.18 -0.54
C ASN A 33 4.10 22.00 -0.66
N VAL A 34 3.43 22.13 0.48
CA VAL A 34 1.97 22.20 0.56
C VAL A 34 1.60 23.54 1.20
N ASP A 35 0.90 24.37 0.44
CA ASP A 35 0.48 25.71 0.87
C ASP A 35 1.65 26.57 1.39
N GLY A 36 2.80 26.50 0.72
CA GLY A 36 4.01 27.22 1.07
C GLY A 36 4.81 26.66 2.23
N LYS A 37 4.39 25.53 2.81
CA LYS A 37 5.10 24.86 3.90
C LYS A 37 5.72 23.56 3.42
N PRO A 38 6.94 23.22 3.85
CA PRO A 38 7.56 21.93 3.52
C PRO A 38 6.79 20.78 4.17
N PHE A 39 6.46 19.77 3.37
CA PHE A 39 5.73 18.60 3.79
C PHE A 39 6.56 17.34 3.53
N ALA A 40 6.96 16.65 4.59
CA ALA A 40 7.66 15.37 4.52
C ALA A 40 6.64 14.24 4.64
N VAL A 41 6.42 13.50 3.57
CA VAL A 41 5.35 12.49 3.47
C VAL A 41 5.46 11.42 4.55
N TYR A 42 6.61 10.77 4.65
CA TYR A 42 6.78 9.67 5.59
C TYR A 42 6.72 10.12 7.05
N SER A 43 7.37 11.23 7.38
CA SER A 43 7.35 11.77 8.74
C SER A 43 5.96 12.17 9.18
N ASN A 44 5.20 12.78 8.30
CA ASN A 44 3.81 13.14 8.57
C ASN A 44 2.92 11.91 8.72
N TYR A 45 3.08 10.91 7.85
CA TYR A 45 2.39 9.62 7.98
C TYR A 45 2.65 8.96 9.34
N LYS A 46 3.90 8.93 9.79
CA LYS A 46 4.27 8.43 11.12
C LYS A 46 3.59 9.19 12.24
N SER A 47 3.47 10.51 12.10
CA SER A 47 2.74 11.35 13.06
C SER A 47 1.27 11.01 13.11
N GLN A 48 0.65 10.75 11.96
CA GLN A 48 -0.73 10.29 11.89
C GLN A 48 -0.93 8.93 12.58
N LEU A 49 0.03 8.02 12.46
CA LEU A 49 -0.02 6.72 13.13
C LEU A 49 0.12 6.81 14.65
N LYS A 50 0.62 7.91 15.19
CA LYS A 50 0.59 8.19 16.63
C LYS A 50 -0.79 8.64 17.10
N ALA A 51 -1.47 9.43 16.29
CA ALA A 51 -2.82 9.92 16.59
C ALA A 51 -3.90 8.86 16.32
N TYR A 52 -3.73 8.10 15.24
CA TYR A 52 -4.64 7.03 14.84
C TYR A 52 -3.90 5.70 14.81
N SER A 53 -4.50 4.65 15.34
CA SER A 53 -3.93 3.31 15.18
C SER A 53 -3.85 2.93 13.69
N LYS A 54 -2.97 1.99 13.34
CA LYS A 54 -2.87 1.49 11.98
C LYS A 54 -4.21 0.95 11.43
N LYS A 55 -5.09 0.50 12.30
CA LYS A 55 -6.44 0.07 11.95
C LYS A 55 -7.34 1.22 11.50
N GLN A 56 -7.07 2.43 11.98
CA GLN A 56 -7.83 3.65 11.69
C GLN A 56 -7.16 4.52 10.60
N MET A 57 -6.06 4.05 10.02
CA MET A 57 -5.29 4.75 8.98
C MET A 57 -4.83 3.76 7.92
N ASP A 58 -5.75 3.18 7.18
CA ASP A 58 -5.51 2.10 6.23
C ASP A 58 -6.26 2.36 4.90
N PRO A 59 -5.55 2.38 3.75
CA PRO A 59 -6.19 2.58 2.45
C PRO A 59 -7.05 1.40 2.00
N PHE A 60 -6.93 0.25 2.67
CA PHE A 60 -7.66 -0.96 2.33
C PHE A 60 -8.89 -1.16 3.23
N CYS A 61 -9.90 -1.83 2.71
CA CYS A 61 -11.14 -2.12 3.43
C CYS A 61 -11.02 -3.43 4.23
N ARG A 62 -10.12 -3.45 5.23
CA ARG A 62 -9.78 -4.66 6.00
C ARG A 62 -10.50 -4.82 7.33
N ARG A 63 -11.23 -3.79 7.77
CA ARG A 63 -11.90 -3.77 9.08
C ARG A 63 -13.40 -3.61 8.92
N ASP A 64 -14.09 -3.36 10.02
CA ASP A 64 -15.53 -3.21 10.04
C ASP A 64 -16.00 -2.17 9.03
N ARG A 65 -16.87 -2.60 8.16
CA ARG A 65 -17.38 -1.79 7.06
C ARG A 65 -18.54 -0.94 7.54
N ILE A 66 -18.54 0.30 7.08
CA ILE A 66 -19.64 1.22 7.26
C ILE A 66 -20.24 1.57 5.90
N VAL A 67 -21.53 1.81 5.87
CA VAL A 67 -22.24 2.22 4.67
C VAL A 67 -22.60 3.70 4.78
N LEU A 68 -22.09 4.48 3.86
CA LEU A 68 -22.43 5.90 3.76
C LEU A 68 -23.45 6.10 2.65
N ARG A 69 -24.54 6.77 2.99
CA ARG A 69 -25.60 7.12 2.04
C ARG A 69 -25.65 8.63 1.87
N LYS A 70 -25.52 9.08 0.63
CA LYS A 70 -25.64 10.48 0.27
C LYS A 70 -26.24 10.63 -1.12
N HIS A 71 -27.30 11.42 -1.23
CA HIS A 71 -27.96 11.71 -2.50
C HIS A 71 -28.31 10.46 -3.33
N GLY A 72 -28.87 9.43 -2.69
CA GLY A 72 -29.25 8.18 -3.35
C GLY A 72 -28.08 7.26 -3.70
N SER A 73 -26.87 7.63 -3.36
CA SER A 73 -25.66 6.80 -3.55
C SER A 73 -25.24 6.14 -2.25
N GLU A 74 -24.87 4.87 -2.34
CA GLU A 74 -24.27 4.13 -1.22
C GLU A 74 -22.78 3.88 -1.48
N LEU A 75 -21.97 4.06 -0.44
CA LEU A 75 -20.56 3.71 -0.43
C LEU A 75 -20.25 2.85 0.77
N THR A 76 -19.77 1.65 0.55
CA THR A 76 -19.23 0.78 1.58
C THR A 76 -17.74 1.11 1.77
N THR A 77 -17.37 1.46 2.97
CA THR A 77 -16.00 1.87 3.32
C THR A 77 -15.66 1.47 4.75
N THR A 78 -14.48 1.84 5.23
CA THR A 78 -14.07 1.71 6.63
C THR A 78 -13.64 3.06 7.17
N ILE A 79 -13.63 3.22 8.49
CA ILE A 79 -13.11 4.44 9.14
C ILE A 79 -11.64 4.64 8.79
N GLY A 80 -10.84 3.57 8.78
CA GLY A 80 -9.44 3.62 8.41
C GLY A 80 -9.22 4.12 6.99
N GLN A 81 -10.03 3.68 6.06
CA GLN A 81 -9.99 4.09 4.66
C GLN A 81 -10.38 5.57 4.50
N MET A 82 -11.41 6.01 5.18
CA MET A 82 -11.83 7.41 5.15
C MET A 82 -10.76 8.35 5.72
N ASN A 83 -10.20 8.02 6.86
CA ASN A 83 -9.13 8.81 7.49
C ASN A 83 -7.89 8.88 6.58
N PHE A 84 -7.49 7.78 6.02
CA PHE A 84 -6.33 7.72 5.12
C PHE A 84 -6.52 8.58 3.87
N PHE A 85 -7.63 8.45 3.18
CA PHE A 85 -7.90 9.24 1.97
C PHE A 85 -8.10 10.72 2.26
N ARG A 86 -8.74 11.06 3.37
CA ARG A 86 -8.84 12.45 3.80
C ARG A 86 -7.47 13.07 3.98
N TRP A 87 -6.61 12.40 4.73
CA TRP A 87 -5.23 12.85 4.94
C TRP A 87 -4.46 12.97 3.62
N ALA A 88 -4.55 11.98 2.76
CA ALA A 88 -3.88 11.96 1.47
C ALA A 88 -4.36 13.08 0.52
N ILE A 89 -5.63 13.41 0.55
CA ILE A 89 -6.18 14.50 -0.26
C ILE A 89 -5.79 15.86 0.30
N GLU A 90 -5.92 16.07 1.60
CA GLU A 90 -5.58 17.32 2.27
C GLU A 90 -4.11 17.70 2.09
N ASN A 91 -3.22 16.74 2.07
CA ASN A 91 -1.78 16.94 1.90
C ASN A 91 -1.30 16.74 0.45
N ARG A 92 -2.22 16.71 -0.51
CA ARG A 92 -1.94 16.62 -1.94
C ARG A 92 -1.12 15.40 -2.38
N ILE A 93 -1.15 14.34 -1.58
CA ILE A 93 -0.45 13.10 -1.89
C ILE A 93 -1.01 12.45 -3.17
N LEU A 94 -2.33 12.41 -3.31
CA LEU A 94 -2.97 11.88 -4.51
C LEU A 94 -2.63 12.68 -5.76
N LYS A 95 -2.56 14.00 -5.64
CA LYS A 95 -2.15 14.86 -6.75
C LYS A 95 -0.72 14.58 -7.17
N TYR A 96 0.19 14.46 -6.22
CA TYR A 96 1.59 14.12 -6.49
C TYR A 96 1.72 12.78 -7.20
N ILE A 97 1.02 11.77 -6.73
CA ILE A 97 1.00 10.44 -7.35
C ILE A 97 0.45 10.51 -8.78
N TYR A 98 -0.61 11.27 -9.00
CA TYR A 98 -1.20 11.47 -10.32
C TYR A 98 -0.23 12.11 -11.30
N ASP A 99 0.45 13.17 -10.87
CA ASP A 99 1.40 13.91 -11.70
C ASP A 99 2.65 13.07 -12.05
N HIS A 100 3.02 12.12 -11.22
CA HIS A 100 4.20 11.25 -11.37
C HIS A 100 3.83 9.77 -11.54
N TYR A 101 2.61 9.47 -11.98
CA TYR A 101 2.07 8.12 -12.00
C TYR A 101 2.94 7.13 -12.78
N ASP A 102 3.34 7.47 -13.99
CA ASP A 102 4.11 6.58 -14.86
C ASP A 102 5.47 6.23 -14.27
N ASP A 103 6.17 7.21 -13.71
CA ASP A 103 7.46 7.00 -13.07
C ASP A 103 7.34 6.14 -11.82
N LEU A 104 6.32 6.40 -11.00
CA LEU A 104 6.04 5.64 -9.79
C LEU A 104 5.64 4.19 -10.10
N GLU A 105 4.83 3.99 -11.12
CA GLU A 105 4.44 2.65 -11.58
C GLU A 105 5.65 1.85 -12.05
N THR A 106 6.55 2.46 -12.79
CA THR A 106 7.78 1.84 -13.26
C THR A 106 8.69 1.43 -12.10
N GLU A 107 8.89 2.31 -11.12
CA GLU A 107 9.69 2.01 -9.94
C GLU A 107 9.08 0.88 -9.10
N MET A 108 7.78 0.90 -8.90
CA MET A 108 7.06 -0.14 -8.17
C MET A 108 7.18 -1.51 -8.85
N LYS A 109 7.06 -1.56 -10.17
CA LYS A 109 7.25 -2.79 -10.96
C LYS A 109 8.67 -3.31 -10.87
N ASN A 110 9.66 -2.44 -10.94
CA ASN A 110 11.08 -2.81 -10.85
C ASN A 110 11.42 -3.37 -9.47
N GLU A 111 10.92 -2.77 -8.41
CA GLU A 111 11.08 -3.28 -7.05
C GLU A 111 10.47 -4.67 -6.87
N ASN A 112 9.29 -4.88 -7.41
CA ASN A 112 8.62 -6.18 -7.36
C ASN A 112 9.39 -7.26 -8.13
N LYS A 113 9.94 -6.92 -9.30
CA LYS A 113 10.79 -7.85 -10.07
C LYS A 113 12.06 -8.24 -9.31
N GLN A 114 12.71 -7.29 -8.65
CA GLN A 114 13.90 -7.55 -7.85
C GLN A 114 13.60 -8.50 -6.68
N LYS A 115 12.49 -8.29 -5.98
CA LYS A 115 12.05 -9.17 -4.90
C LYS A 115 11.76 -10.58 -5.39
N THR A 116 11.08 -10.72 -6.52
CA THR A 116 10.76 -12.02 -7.12
C THR A 116 12.02 -12.76 -7.50
N ASN A 117 13.01 -12.08 -8.10
CA ASN A 117 14.28 -12.69 -8.47
C ASN A 117 15.10 -13.14 -7.25
N LEU A 118 15.12 -12.33 -6.20
CA LEU A 118 15.77 -12.70 -4.93
C LEU A 118 15.10 -13.90 -4.26
N SER A 119 13.77 -13.95 -4.27
CA SER A 119 13.00 -15.08 -3.74
C SER A 119 13.26 -16.35 -4.53
N ARG A 120 13.31 -16.27 -5.86
CA ARG A 120 13.64 -17.41 -6.73
C ARG A 120 15.04 -17.95 -6.47
N LYS A 121 16.03 -17.06 -6.27
CA LYS A 121 17.41 -17.48 -5.93
C LYS A 121 17.46 -18.18 -4.57
N LYS A 122 16.76 -17.66 -3.56
CA LYS A 122 16.69 -18.28 -2.24
C LYS A 122 15.99 -19.64 -2.27
N ASN A 123 14.87 -19.75 -2.98
CA ASN A 123 14.15 -21.00 -3.12
C ASN A 123 14.93 -22.02 -3.97
N GLY A 124 15.66 -21.58 -4.98
CA GLY A 124 16.53 -22.43 -5.78
C GLY A 124 17.66 -23.07 -4.97
N SER A 125 18.27 -22.32 -4.05
CA SER A 125 19.32 -22.82 -3.17
C SER A 125 18.77 -23.73 -2.08
N ASN A 126 17.55 -23.47 -1.60
CA ASN A 126 16.87 -24.29 -0.61
C ASN A 126 16.25 -25.57 -1.23
N GLN A 127 15.81 -25.51 -2.49
CA GLN A 127 15.28 -26.69 -3.18
C GLN A 127 16.35 -27.78 -3.38
N LYS A 128 17.60 -27.42 -3.61
CA LYS A 128 18.69 -28.39 -3.69
C LYS A 128 18.96 -29.10 -2.36
N ARG A 129 18.74 -28.43 -1.25
CA ARG A 129 18.89 -29.00 0.10
C ARG A 129 17.65 -29.77 0.58
N SER A 130 16.45 -29.34 0.18
CA SER A 130 15.20 -29.97 0.58
C SER A 130 14.81 -31.14 -0.31
N PHE A 131 15.36 -31.24 -1.54
CA PHE A 131 15.05 -32.32 -2.46
C PHE A 131 15.49 -33.70 -1.93
N SER A 132 16.62 -33.79 -1.26
CA SER A 132 17.07 -35.02 -0.58
C SER A 132 16.26 -35.34 0.67
N ARG A 133 15.62 -34.37 1.31
CA ARG A 133 14.74 -34.54 2.47
C ARG A 133 13.31 -34.88 2.09
N THR A 134 12.78 -34.27 1.00
CA THR A 134 11.39 -34.47 0.61
C THR A 134 11.12 -35.82 0.00
N ASN A 135 12.09 -36.45 -0.65
CA ASN A 135 11.93 -37.81 -1.19
C ASN A 135 11.70 -38.86 -0.13
N THR A 136 12.24 -38.66 1.07
CA THR A 136 12.01 -39.58 2.21
C THR A 136 10.72 -39.30 2.95
N SER A 137 10.27 -38.06 3.04
CA SER A 137 9.08 -37.75 3.82
C SER A 137 7.78 -37.83 3.01
N MET A 138 7.80 -37.67 1.71
CA MET A 138 6.61 -37.81 0.87
C MET A 138 6.13 -39.23 0.70
N MET A 139 7.03 -40.24 0.78
CA MET A 139 6.64 -41.62 0.73
C MET A 139 5.89 -42.08 1.97
N VAL A 140 6.09 -41.44 3.11
CA VAL A 140 5.45 -41.80 4.38
C VAL A 140 4.06 -41.15 4.52
N THR A 141 3.79 -40.05 3.86
CA THR A 141 2.55 -39.27 4.05
C THR A 141 1.39 -39.71 3.18
N PHE A 142 1.64 -40.47 2.12
CA PHE A 142 0.59 -40.92 1.18
C PHE A 142 0.17 -42.36 1.32
N ASP A 143 0.79 -43.05 2.20
CA ASP A 143 0.40 -44.41 2.60
C ASP A 143 -0.55 -44.35 3.79
#